data_c82b3d611b8086d2de058a554520f59e
#
_entry.id   c82b3d611b8086d2de058a554520f59e
#
_cell.length_a   1.000
_cell.length_b   1.000
_cell.length_c   1.000
_cell.angle_alpha   90.00
_cell.angle_beta   90.00
_cell.angle_gamma   90.00
#
_symmetry.space_group_name_H-M   'P 1'
#
loop_
_entity.id
_entity.type
_entity.pdbx_description
1 polymer ?
#
loop_
_entity_poly.entity_id
_entity_poly.type
_entity_poly.pdbx_seq_one_letter_code
_entity_poly.pdbx_strand_id
1 'polypeptide(L)'
;MINLKDEIKFPCGLSMKNRFMLAPLTNTQSHENGILSDDEFNWLTMRAKGNFGLTMSCASHVQAVGKGFPGQLGIFGDEHIE
;
A
#
# COMPACT_ATOMS: atom_id res chain seq x y z
N MET A 1 -27.14 8.15 11.75
CA MET A 1 -25.84 8.86 11.72
C MET A 1 -24.73 7.91 11.29
N ILE A 2 -23.85 8.36 10.42
CA ILE A 2 -22.70 7.56 9.96
C ILE A 2 -21.67 7.49 11.08
N ASN A 3 -21.18 6.28 11.38
CA ASN A 3 -20.16 6.02 12.38
C ASN A 3 -18.88 5.60 11.67
N LEU A 4 -17.72 5.99 12.22
CA LEU A 4 -16.43 5.64 11.64
C LEU A 4 -16.17 4.13 11.55
N LYS A 5 -16.84 3.37 12.42
CA LYS A 5 -16.73 1.90 12.41
C LYS A 5 -17.68 1.22 11.43
N ASP A 6 -18.54 1.98 10.76
CA ASP A 6 -19.50 1.40 9.83
C ASP A 6 -18.82 0.88 8.58
N GLU A 7 -19.32 -0.25 8.06
CA GLU A 7 -18.86 -0.79 6.80
C GLU A 7 -19.23 0.14 5.65
N ILE A 8 -18.36 0.22 4.65
CA ILE A 8 -18.63 0.91 3.38
C ILE A 8 -18.78 -0.14 2.31
N LYS A 9 -19.91 -0.14 1.60
CA LYS A 9 -20.17 -1.02 0.46
C LYS A 9 -20.07 -0.22 -0.82
N PHE A 10 -19.31 -0.74 -1.78
CA PHE A 10 -19.13 -0.11 -3.07
C PHE A 10 -20.02 -0.76 -4.13
N PRO A 11 -20.46 -0.01 -5.16
CA PRO A 11 -21.31 -0.58 -6.22
C PRO A 11 -20.69 -1.79 -6.92
N CYS A 12 -19.35 -1.92 -6.93
CA CYS A 12 -18.67 -3.05 -7.56
C CYS A 12 -18.73 -4.35 -6.75
N GLY A 13 -19.36 -4.34 -5.57
CA GLY A 13 -19.49 -5.52 -4.71
C GLY A 13 -18.42 -5.65 -3.64
N LEU A 14 -17.39 -4.82 -3.67
CA LEU A 14 -16.38 -4.80 -2.62
C LEU A 14 -16.85 -3.97 -1.44
N SER A 15 -16.23 -4.19 -0.28
CA SER A 15 -16.56 -3.41 0.91
C SER A 15 -15.32 -3.16 1.76
N MET A 16 -15.36 -2.09 2.56
CA MET A 16 -14.40 -1.83 3.61
C MET A 16 -15.07 -2.09 4.96
N LYS A 17 -14.37 -2.76 5.85
CA LYS A 17 -14.93 -3.12 7.17
C LYS A 17 -15.15 -1.91 8.08
N ASN A 18 -14.52 -0.79 7.79
CA ASN A 18 -14.71 0.47 8.52
C ASN A 18 -14.33 1.64 7.60
N ARG A 19 -14.41 2.85 8.12
CA ARG A 19 -14.19 4.08 7.35
C ARG A 19 -12.78 4.66 7.52
N PHE A 20 -11.83 3.86 7.97
CA PHE A 20 -10.43 4.28 8.09
C PHE A 20 -9.61 3.74 6.92
N MET A 21 -8.82 4.61 6.32
CA MET A 21 -7.90 4.25 5.26
C MET A 21 -6.49 4.72 5.63
N LEU A 22 -5.50 3.84 5.49
CA LEU A 22 -4.12 4.26 5.63
C LEU A 22 -3.72 5.04 4.37
N ALA A 23 -3.29 6.29 4.56
CA ALA A 23 -2.85 7.13 3.45
C ALA A 23 -1.56 6.57 2.82
N PRO A 24 -1.32 6.81 1.52
CA PRO A 24 -0.10 6.34 0.85
C PRO A 24 1.09 7.20 1.26
N LEU A 25 1.83 6.75 2.27
CA LEU A 25 2.96 7.49 2.82
C LEU A 25 4.27 6.98 2.25
N THR A 26 5.13 7.88 1.78
CA THR A 26 6.48 7.56 1.33
C THR A 26 7.33 7.09 2.50
N ASN A 27 7.97 5.93 2.36
CA ASN A 27 8.77 5.35 3.44
C ASN A 27 10.20 4.97 3.05
N THR A 28 10.55 5.02 1.77
CA THR A 28 11.90 4.76 1.23
C THR A 28 12.52 3.44 1.69
N GLN A 29 11.70 2.43 1.97
CA GLN A 29 12.16 1.16 2.54
C GLN A 29 12.37 0.04 1.53
N SER A 30 11.96 0.23 0.27
CA SER A 30 12.14 -0.80 -0.77
C SER A 30 13.59 -0.94 -1.17
N HIS A 31 13.95 -2.09 -1.75
CA HIS A 31 15.26 -2.31 -2.30
C HIS A 31 15.54 -1.36 -3.47
N GLU A 32 16.81 -1.19 -3.82
CA GLU A 32 17.18 -0.23 -4.85
C GLU A 32 16.57 -0.56 -6.22
N ASN A 33 16.37 -1.85 -6.51
CA ASN A 33 15.74 -2.31 -7.74
C ASN A 33 14.20 -2.26 -7.70
N GLY A 34 13.61 -1.70 -6.64
CA GLY A 34 12.17 -1.57 -6.49
C GLY A 34 11.49 -2.77 -5.87
N ILE A 35 12.20 -3.85 -5.58
CA ILE A 35 11.61 -5.02 -4.94
C ILE A 35 11.22 -4.67 -3.50
N LEU A 36 10.03 -5.14 -3.11
CA LEU A 36 9.52 -4.93 -1.76
C LEU A 36 10.48 -5.53 -0.74
N SER A 37 10.91 -4.73 0.22
CA SER A 37 11.77 -5.21 1.30
C SER A 37 10.95 -5.85 2.42
N ASP A 38 11.62 -6.65 3.25
CA ASP A 38 10.97 -7.23 4.44
C ASP A 38 10.52 -6.13 5.39
N ASP A 39 11.28 -5.05 5.51
CA ASP A 39 10.91 -3.92 6.37
C ASP A 39 9.61 -3.27 5.90
N GLU A 40 9.50 -3.01 4.60
CA GLU A 40 8.29 -2.41 4.06
C GLU A 40 7.10 -3.36 4.13
N PHE A 41 7.31 -4.63 3.82
CA PHE A 41 6.29 -5.66 3.96
C PHE A 41 5.76 -5.72 5.40
N ASN A 42 6.67 -5.76 6.37
CA ASN A 42 6.29 -5.79 7.78
C ASN A 42 5.55 -4.52 8.20
N TRP A 43 5.99 -3.37 7.71
CA TRP A 43 5.35 -2.10 8.02
C TRP A 43 3.90 -2.08 7.52
N LEU A 44 3.69 -2.47 6.26
CA LEU A 44 2.36 -2.48 5.65
C LEU A 44 1.44 -3.51 6.31
N THR A 45 1.95 -4.72 6.54
CA THR A 45 1.12 -5.77 7.17
C THR A 45 0.76 -5.42 8.60
N MET A 46 1.65 -4.77 9.33
CA MET A 46 1.36 -4.33 10.70
C MET A 46 0.24 -3.29 10.70
N ARG A 47 0.22 -2.37 9.74
CA ARG A 47 -0.85 -1.39 9.60
C ARG A 47 -2.18 -2.06 9.25
N ALA A 48 -2.16 -3.06 8.36
CA ALA A 48 -3.37 -3.82 8.02
C ALA A 48 -3.90 -4.58 9.25
N LYS A 49 -3.03 -5.20 10.03
CA LYS A 49 -3.41 -5.88 11.27
C LYS A 49 -3.97 -4.92 12.31
N GLY A 50 -3.60 -3.63 12.22
CA GLY A 50 -4.11 -2.58 13.08
C GLY A 50 -5.55 -2.16 12.77
N ASN A 51 -6.22 -2.85 11.82
CA ASN A 51 -7.64 -2.70 11.52
C ASN A 51 -8.03 -1.53 10.62
N PHE A 52 -7.12 -1.00 9.82
CA PHE A 52 -7.56 -0.12 8.73
C PHE A 52 -8.48 -0.89 7.78
N GLY A 53 -9.56 -0.26 7.36
CA GLY A 53 -10.46 -0.86 6.37
C GLY A 53 -9.81 -0.96 5.00
N LEU A 54 -8.90 -0.07 4.69
CA LEU A 54 -8.12 -0.09 3.46
C LEU A 54 -6.68 0.32 3.79
N THR A 55 -5.71 -0.50 3.38
CA THR A 55 -4.29 -0.17 3.53
C THR A 55 -3.73 0.11 2.14
N MET A 56 -3.25 1.33 1.92
CA MET A 56 -2.69 1.75 0.64
C MET A 56 -1.17 1.79 0.75
N SER A 57 -0.48 1.19 -0.21
CA SER A 57 0.97 1.25 -0.26
C SER A 57 1.45 2.66 -0.64
N CYS A 58 2.74 2.90 -0.48
CA CYS A 58 3.33 4.16 -0.92
C CYS A 58 3.35 4.24 -2.46
N ALA A 59 3.72 5.41 -3.00
CA ALA A 59 3.84 5.61 -4.43
C ALA A 59 4.80 4.60 -5.03
N SER A 60 4.41 3.98 -6.15
CA SER A 60 5.20 2.98 -6.83
C SER A 60 5.51 3.46 -8.25
N HIS A 61 6.73 3.19 -8.75
CA HIS A 61 7.06 3.59 -10.12
C HIS A 61 6.76 2.43 -11.09
N VAL A 62 6.22 2.79 -12.25
CA VAL A 62 5.76 1.82 -13.25
C VAL A 62 6.74 1.61 -14.40
N GLN A 63 7.85 2.34 -14.39
CA GLN A 63 8.97 2.20 -15.32
C GLN A 63 10.24 2.45 -14.53
N ALA A 64 11.33 1.77 -14.91
CA ALA A 64 12.60 1.93 -14.22
C ALA A 64 13.05 3.41 -14.19
N VAL A 65 12.88 4.11 -15.31
CA VAL A 65 13.25 5.54 -15.42
C VAL A 65 12.33 6.45 -14.61
N GLY A 66 11.19 5.94 -14.17
CA GLY A 66 10.23 6.73 -13.39
C GLY A 66 10.53 6.79 -11.91
N LYS A 67 11.61 6.13 -11.45
CA LYS A 67 11.99 6.13 -10.04
C LYS A 67 12.25 7.55 -9.56
N GLY A 68 11.49 7.97 -8.55
CA GLY A 68 11.55 9.35 -8.05
C GLY A 68 12.51 9.55 -6.91
N PHE A 69 12.87 8.49 -6.18
CA PHE A 69 13.74 8.59 -4.99
C PHE A 69 14.29 7.21 -4.63
N PRO A 70 15.43 7.15 -3.90
CA PRO A 70 15.99 5.89 -3.42
C PRO A 70 14.99 5.17 -2.50
N GLY A 71 14.89 3.85 -2.64
CA GLY A 71 13.99 3.06 -1.81
C GLY A 71 12.52 3.10 -2.22
N GLN A 72 12.20 3.64 -3.40
CA GLN A 72 10.84 3.63 -3.91
C GLN A 72 10.45 2.23 -4.37
N LEU A 73 9.22 1.81 -4.01
CA LEU A 73 8.66 0.55 -4.47
C LEU A 73 8.44 0.60 -5.99
N GLY A 74 8.77 -0.49 -6.67
CA GLY A 74 8.55 -0.61 -8.13
C GLY A 74 7.52 -1.67 -8.45
N ILE A 75 6.84 -1.50 -9.58
CA ILE A 75 5.88 -2.47 -10.11
C ILE A 75 6.01 -2.59 -11.63
N PHE A 76 7.24 -2.44 -12.16
CA PHE A 76 7.46 -2.34 -13.59
C PHE A 76 8.02 -3.62 -14.23
N GLY A 77 8.23 -4.69 -13.49
CA GLY A 77 8.81 -5.92 -14.04
C GLY A 77 8.32 -7.16 -13.30
N ASP A 78 8.55 -8.32 -13.89
CA ASP A 78 8.12 -9.59 -13.32
C ASP A 78 8.76 -9.87 -11.96
N GLU A 79 9.95 -9.34 -11.71
CA GLU A 79 10.64 -9.47 -10.42
C GLU A 79 9.88 -8.81 -9.28
N HIS A 80 8.89 -7.98 -9.59
CA HIS A 80 8.06 -7.31 -8.58
C HIS A 80 6.78 -8.09 -8.27
N ILE A 81 6.56 -9.21 -8.93
CA ILE A 81 5.41 -10.10 -8.69
C ILE A 81 5.82 -11.16 -7.67
N GLU A 82 4.97 -11.39 -6.68
CA GLU A 82 5.21 -12.43 -5.70
C GLU A 82 4.19 -13.50 -5.73
#